data_dee5dddd60198ead53c1c34a39bbcf81
#
_entry.id   dee5dddd60198ead53c1c34a39bbcf81
#
_cell.length_a   1.000
_cell.length_b   1.000
_cell.length_c   1.000
_cell.angle_alpha   90.00
_cell.angle_beta   90.00
_cell.angle_gamma   90.00
#
_symmetry.space_group_name_H-M   'P 1'
#
loop_
_entity.id
_entity.type
_entity.pdbx_description
1 polymer ?
#
loop_
_entity_poly.entity_id
_entity_poly.type
_entity_poly.pdbx_seq_one_letter_code
_entity_poly.pdbx_strand_id
1 'polypeptide(L)'
;MTNTTFRNANEAYEYLHDKIIKEGIDFGDTKALFNVGFYITNPADRKIINKERKWNENYADCEWLWYLSGDRNVSKLAEFYGKVPEIWKSMTDSEGNVNSNYGWQWKRNNQID
;
A
#
# COMPACT_ATOMS: atom_id res chain seq x y z
N MET A 1 -5.21 -9.62 -21.59
CA MET A 1 -5.18 -10.49 -20.41
C MET A 1 -6.57 -11.09 -20.21
N THR A 2 -6.65 -12.38 -19.98
CA THR A 2 -7.92 -13.00 -19.61
C THR A 2 -8.33 -12.55 -18.22
N ASN A 3 -9.65 -12.46 -18.01
CA ASN A 3 -10.17 -12.14 -16.68
C ASN A 3 -9.71 -13.20 -15.69
N THR A 4 -8.98 -12.75 -14.69
CA THR A 4 -8.56 -13.60 -13.58
C THR A 4 -9.36 -13.24 -12.34
N THR A 5 -9.79 -14.25 -11.64
CA THR A 5 -10.57 -14.11 -10.41
C THR A 5 -9.85 -14.83 -9.29
N PHE A 6 -9.63 -14.11 -8.20
CA PHE A 6 -8.96 -14.64 -7.02
C PHE A 6 -9.90 -14.56 -5.84
N ARG A 7 -9.72 -15.46 -4.86
CA ARG A 7 -10.54 -15.42 -3.66
C ARG A 7 -10.14 -14.27 -2.74
N ASN A 8 -8.85 -13.99 -2.62
CA ASN A 8 -8.33 -13.03 -1.64
C ASN A 8 -7.07 -12.34 -2.16
N ALA A 9 -6.58 -11.40 -1.38
CA ALA A 9 -5.38 -10.63 -1.71
C ALA A 9 -4.15 -11.51 -1.87
N ASN A 10 -4.00 -12.54 -1.03
CA ASN A 10 -2.82 -13.41 -1.09
C ASN A 10 -2.75 -14.19 -2.40
N GLU A 11 -3.86 -14.75 -2.87
CA GLU A 11 -3.90 -15.45 -4.17
C GLU A 11 -3.54 -14.50 -5.31
N ALA A 12 -4.10 -13.28 -5.28
CA ALA A 12 -3.79 -12.27 -6.30
C ALA A 12 -2.30 -11.92 -6.28
N TYR A 13 -1.75 -11.71 -5.10
CA TYR A 13 -0.32 -11.39 -4.95
C TYR A 13 0.56 -12.51 -5.54
N GLU A 14 0.31 -13.76 -5.15
CA GLU A 14 1.14 -14.87 -5.60
C GLU A 14 1.12 -15.02 -7.12
N TYR A 15 -0.07 -14.95 -7.71
CA TYR A 15 -0.21 -15.05 -9.18
C TYR A 15 0.47 -13.89 -9.90
N LEU A 16 0.20 -12.66 -9.47
CA LEU A 16 0.73 -11.48 -10.15
C LEU A 16 2.24 -11.33 -9.97
N HIS A 17 2.76 -11.68 -8.80
CA HIS A 17 4.20 -11.68 -8.55
C HIS A 17 4.91 -12.64 -9.52
N ASP A 18 4.43 -13.87 -9.64
CA ASP A 18 4.99 -14.86 -10.55
C ASP A 18 4.90 -14.39 -12.00
N LYS A 19 3.76 -13.82 -12.38
CA LYS A 19 3.55 -13.30 -13.73
C LYS A 19 4.49 -12.14 -14.06
N ILE A 20 4.71 -11.23 -13.12
CA ILE A 20 5.65 -10.12 -13.31
C ILE A 20 7.07 -10.65 -13.51
N ILE A 21 7.49 -11.62 -12.71
CA ILE A 21 8.83 -12.20 -12.83
C ILE A 21 9.03 -12.83 -14.20
N LYS A 22 8.02 -13.54 -14.71
CA LYS A 22 8.13 -14.28 -15.98
C LYS A 22 7.89 -13.43 -17.22
N GLU A 23 6.95 -12.50 -17.16
CA GLU A 23 6.46 -11.77 -18.33
C GLU A 23 6.58 -10.26 -18.20
N GLY A 24 7.00 -9.76 -17.05
CA GLY A 24 7.13 -8.32 -16.82
C GLY A 24 8.18 -7.68 -17.72
N ILE A 25 7.93 -6.44 -18.10
CA ILE A 25 8.91 -5.65 -18.86
C ILE A 25 9.76 -4.84 -17.90
N ASP A 26 10.99 -4.55 -18.30
CA ASP A 26 11.88 -3.73 -17.50
C ASP A 26 11.37 -2.28 -17.46
N PHE A 27 11.32 -1.72 -16.27
CA PHE A 27 10.87 -0.36 -16.02
C PHE A 27 11.79 0.27 -14.98
N GLY A 28 12.86 0.92 -15.44
CA GLY A 28 13.94 1.36 -14.58
C GLY A 28 14.65 0.16 -13.95
N ASP A 29 14.75 0.14 -12.64
CA ASP A 29 15.34 -0.95 -11.87
C ASP A 29 14.28 -1.97 -11.39
N THR A 30 13.07 -1.88 -11.93
CA THR A 30 11.96 -2.76 -11.57
C THR A 30 11.42 -3.50 -12.80
N LYS A 31 10.50 -4.43 -12.57
CA LYS A 31 9.70 -5.06 -13.61
C LYS A 31 8.24 -4.69 -13.42
N ALA A 32 7.52 -4.52 -14.52
CA ALA A 32 6.13 -4.09 -14.46
C ALA A 32 5.27 -4.80 -15.51
N LEU A 33 3.99 -4.94 -15.18
CA LEU A 33 2.93 -5.29 -16.11
C LEU A 33 1.96 -4.12 -16.15
N PHE A 34 1.56 -3.72 -17.34
CA PHE A 34 0.62 -2.61 -17.52
C PHE A 34 -0.77 -3.13 -17.91
N ASN A 35 -1.79 -2.32 -17.66
CA ASN A 35 -3.18 -2.60 -18.03
C ASN A 35 -3.68 -3.93 -17.47
N VAL A 36 -3.36 -4.19 -16.21
CA VAL A 36 -3.76 -5.42 -15.51
C VAL A 36 -5.03 -5.16 -14.73
N GLY A 37 -6.01 -6.05 -14.89
CA GLY A 37 -7.24 -6.02 -14.11
C GLY A 37 -7.57 -7.42 -13.61
N PHE A 38 -8.21 -7.51 -12.46
CA PHE A 38 -8.62 -8.78 -11.86
C PHE A 38 -9.75 -8.55 -10.86
N TYR A 39 -10.38 -9.65 -10.46
CA TYR A 39 -11.44 -9.63 -9.45
C TYR A 39 -10.98 -10.35 -8.19
N ILE A 40 -11.41 -9.84 -7.05
CA ILE A 40 -11.26 -10.52 -5.76
C ILE A 40 -12.66 -10.77 -5.21
N THR A 41 -13.00 -12.03 -4.96
CA THR A 41 -14.34 -12.41 -4.50
C THR A 41 -14.54 -12.19 -3.00
N ASN A 42 -13.46 -12.26 -2.21
CA ASN A 42 -13.53 -12.00 -0.77
C ASN A 42 -12.51 -10.92 -0.37
N PRO A 43 -12.82 -9.63 -0.61
CA PRO A 43 -11.89 -8.55 -0.31
C PRO A 43 -11.66 -8.33 1.19
N ALA A 44 -12.54 -8.85 2.05
CA ALA A 44 -12.35 -8.78 3.49
C ALA A 44 -11.14 -9.59 3.96
N ASP A 45 -10.79 -10.65 3.22
CA ASP A 45 -9.57 -11.43 3.47
C ASP A 45 -8.39 -10.73 2.77
N ARG A 46 -7.88 -9.68 3.40
CA ARG A 46 -6.89 -8.75 2.86
C ARG A 46 -5.45 -9.08 3.22
N LYS A 47 -5.23 -10.12 4.02
CA LYS A 47 -3.90 -10.44 4.51
C LYS A 47 -3.08 -11.17 3.47
N ILE A 48 -1.84 -10.74 3.29
CA ILE A 48 -0.89 -11.44 2.44
C ILE A 48 -0.03 -12.32 3.34
N ILE A 49 -0.30 -13.61 3.32
CA ILE A 49 0.36 -14.60 4.17
C ILE A 49 1.61 -15.21 3.54
N ASN A 50 1.86 -14.93 2.27
CA ASN A 50 3.08 -15.37 1.59
C ASN A 50 4.30 -14.80 2.30
N LYS A 51 5.20 -15.68 2.76
CA LYS A 51 6.33 -15.28 3.59
C LYS A 51 7.37 -14.44 2.86
N GLU A 52 7.46 -14.58 1.55
CA GLU A 52 8.40 -13.78 0.75
C GLU A 52 8.00 -12.30 0.70
N ARG A 53 6.71 -12.01 0.79
CA ARG A 53 6.21 -10.63 0.80
C ARG A 53 6.58 -9.90 2.09
N LYS A 54 6.68 -10.62 3.20
CA LYS A 54 6.98 -10.05 4.53
C LYS A 54 6.04 -8.91 4.91
N TRP A 55 4.75 -9.09 4.61
CA TRP A 55 3.75 -8.09 4.93
C TRP A 55 3.59 -7.91 6.44
N ASN A 56 3.68 -6.67 6.88
CA ASN A 56 3.55 -6.32 8.29
C ASN A 56 2.13 -5.81 8.56
N GLU A 57 1.30 -6.67 9.13
CA GLU A 57 -0.09 -6.33 9.42
C GLU A 57 -0.20 -5.16 10.40
N ASN A 58 0.61 -5.17 11.45
CA ASN A 58 0.59 -4.10 12.43
C ASN A 58 0.92 -2.74 11.79
N TYR A 59 1.92 -2.71 10.93
CA TYR A 59 2.24 -1.48 10.22
C TYR A 59 1.10 -1.04 9.30
N ALA A 60 0.49 -1.96 8.57
CA ALA A 60 -0.63 -1.65 7.68
C ALA A 60 -1.81 -1.05 8.45
N ASP A 61 -2.14 -1.59 9.61
CA ASP A 61 -3.20 -1.06 10.46
C ASP A 61 -2.85 0.33 10.99
N CYS A 62 -1.61 0.54 11.41
CA CYS A 62 -1.15 1.85 11.91
C CYS A 62 -1.14 2.90 10.80
N GLU A 63 -0.71 2.54 9.60
CA GLU A 63 -0.75 3.43 8.45
C GLU A 63 -2.20 3.81 8.10
N TRP A 64 -3.12 2.87 8.16
CA TRP A 64 -4.52 3.14 7.93
C TRP A 64 -5.10 4.12 8.96
N LEU A 65 -4.77 3.95 10.24
CA LEU A 65 -5.16 4.88 11.29
C LEU A 65 -4.59 6.29 11.03
N TRP A 66 -3.37 6.36 10.57
CA TRP A 66 -2.74 7.62 10.19
C TRP A 66 -3.53 8.31 9.07
N TYR A 67 -3.91 7.58 8.03
CA TYR A 67 -4.73 8.13 6.95
C TYR A 67 -6.09 8.60 7.46
N LEU A 68 -6.73 7.81 8.31
CA LEU A 68 -8.04 8.19 8.88
C LEU A 68 -7.97 9.45 9.74
N SER A 69 -6.81 9.73 10.36
CA SER A 69 -6.63 10.94 11.18
C SER A 69 -6.64 12.22 10.34
N GLY A 70 -6.32 12.13 9.05
CA GLY A 70 -6.18 13.29 8.17
C GLY A 70 -4.94 14.15 8.43
N ASP A 71 -4.06 13.73 9.34
CA ASP A 71 -2.83 14.43 9.69
C ASP A 71 -1.70 13.92 8.82
N ARG A 72 -1.07 14.80 8.05
CA ARG A 72 0.03 14.42 7.15
C ARG A 72 1.40 14.33 7.83
N ASN A 73 1.49 14.69 9.12
CA ASN A 73 2.76 14.66 9.83
C ASN A 73 3.13 13.25 10.26
N VAL A 74 4.39 12.86 10.05
CA VAL A 74 4.86 11.51 10.40
C VAL A 74 4.84 11.25 11.91
N SER A 75 4.82 12.30 12.74
CA SER A 75 4.67 12.14 14.19
C SER A 75 3.37 11.46 14.56
N LYS A 76 2.33 11.66 13.76
CA LYS A 76 1.05 10.99 13.98
C LYS A 76 1.14 9.49 13.70
N LEU A 77 1.84 9.11 12.63
CA LEU A 77 2.13 7.70 12.38
C LEU A 77 2.93 7.08 13.53
N ALA A 78 3.92 7.82 14.04
CA ALA A 78 4.74 7.34 15.15
C ALA A 78 3.93 7.15 16.45
N GLU A 79 2.89 7.93 16.67
CA GLU A 79 1.97 7.72 17.80
C GLU A 79 1.31 6.35 17.75
N PHE A 80 0.93 5.90 16.55
CA PHE A 80 0.29 4.60 16.37
C PHE A 80 1.30 3.45 16.30
N TYR A 81 2.39 3.64 15.56
CA TYR A 81 3.33 2.56 15.23
C TYR A 81 4.54 2.49 16.18
N GLY A 82 4.84 3.58 16.87
CA GLY A 82 5.98 3.67 17.79
C GLY A 82 7.26 4.22 17.18
N LYS A 83 7.34 4.34 15.87
CA LYS A 83 8.48 4.91 15.16
C LYS A 83 8.08 5.36 13.76
N VAL A 84 8.96 6.14 13.11
CA VAL A 84 8.78 6.53 11.72
C VAL A 84 9.63 5.61 10.84
N PRO A 85 9.01 4.83 9.93
CA PRO A 85 9.77 4.04 8.95
C PRO A 85 10.68 4.90 8.09
N GLU A 86 11.85 4.35 7.73
CA GLU A 86 12.85 5.08 6.96
C GLU A 86 12.32 5.63 5.63
N ILE A 87 11.43 4.89 4.97
CA ILE A 87 10.87 5.34 3.70
C ILE A 87 10.12 6.67 3.86
N TRP A 88 9.39 6.84 4.96
CA TRP A 88 8.67 8.08 5.21
C TRP A 88 9.60 9.23 5.58
N LYS A 89 10.70 8.94 6.28
CA LYS A 89 11.72 9.97 6.59
C LYS A 89 12.25 10.63 5.33
N SER A 90 12.45 9.85 4.27
CA SER A 90 12.95 10.36 2.99
C SER A 90 11.93 11.18 2.22
N MET A 91 10.65 11.08 2.57
CA MET A 91 9.54 11.73 1.88
C MET A 91 8.95 12.94 2.61
N THR A 92 9.51 13.27 3.77
CA THR A 92 9.03 14.40 4.57
C THR A 92 9.66 15.71 4.14
N ASP A 93 8.90 16.80 4.33
CA ASP A 93 9.48 18.16 4.26
C ASP A 93 10.20 18.50 5.57
N SER A 94 10.67 19.76 5.70
CA SER A 94 11.41 20.22 6.87
C SER A 94 10.60 20.18 8.18
N GLU A 95 9.28 20.16 8.08
CA GLU A 95 8.38 20.13 9.23
C GLU A 95 7.88 18.72 9.58
N GLY A 96 8.33 17.72 8.82
CA GLY A 96 7.92 16.34 9.03
C GLY A 96 6.61 15.98 8.35
N ASN A 97 6.13 16.80 7.42
CA ASN A 97 4.89 16.55 6.69
C ASN A 97 5.12 15.74 5.43
N VAL A 98 4.22 14.81 5.14
CA VAL A 98 4.17 14.06 3.89
C VAL A 98 3.00 14.61 3.06
N ASN A 99 3.32 15.45 2.08
CA ASN A 99 2.30 16.15 1.31
C ASN A 99 1.49 15.22 0.40
N SER A 100 2.01 14.05 0.09
CA SER A 100 1.32 13.01 -0.67
C SER A 100 0.46 12.08 0.18
N ASN A 101 0.34 12.32 1.49
CA ASN A 101 -0.47 11.49 2.37
C ASN A 101 -1.92 11.46 1.91
N TYR A 102 -2.44 10.27 1.63
CA TYR A 102 -3.78 10.11 1.09
C TYR A 102 -4.88 10.59 2.03
N GLY A 103 -4.79 10.28 3.30
CA GLY A 103 -5.80 10.68 4.27
C GLY A 103 -5.93 12.19 4.37
N TRP A 104 -4.81 12.90 4.36
CA TRP A 104 -4.80 14.35 4.35
C TRP A 104 -5.40 14.92 3.07
N GLN A 105 -5.07 14.33 1.92
CA GLN A 105 -5.62 14.79 0.65
C GLN A 105 -7.12 14.57 0.57
N TRP A 106 -7.62 13.45 1.04
CA TRP A 106 -9.06 13.19 1.05
C TRP A 106 -9.82 14.21 1.89
N LYS A 107 -9.32 14.47 3.11
CA LYS A 107 -10.00 15.33 4.07
C LYS A 107 -9.89 16.82 3.75
N ARG A 108 -8.73 17.28 3.28
CA ARG A 108 -8.53 18.70 2.99
C ARG A 108 -9.43 19.22 1.87
N ASN A 109 -9.84 18.33 0.97
CA ASN A 109 -10.69 18.69 -0.16
C ASN A 109 -12.15 18.29 0.06
N ASN A 110 -12.51 17.88 1.25
CA ASN A 110 -13.86 17.42 1.60
C ASN A 110 -14.33 16.27 0.68
N GLN A 111 -13.42 15.45 0.22
CA GLN A 111 -13.73 14.31 -0.67
C GLN A 111 -14.36 13.15 0.11
N ILE A 112 -13.96 13.00 1.36
CA ILE A 112 -14.60 12.06 2.30
C ILE A 112 -14.63 12.69 3.70
N ASP A 113 -15.62 12.27 4.48
CA ASP A 113 -15.80 12.72 5.87
C ASP A 113 -15.06 11.82 6.87
#